data_9f4df12d5230a489441a39ddfce06ab3
#
_entry.id   9f4df12d5230a489441a39ddfce06ab3
#
_cell.length_a   1.000
_cell.length_b   1.000
_cell.length_c   1.000
_cell.angle_alpha   90.00
_cell.angle_beta   90.00
_cell.angle_gamma   90.00
#
_symmetry.space_group_name_H-M   'P 1'
#
loop_
_entity.id
_entity.type
_entity.pdbx_description
1 polymer ?
#
loop_
_entity_poly.entity_id
_entity_poly.type
_entity_poly.pdbx_seq_one_letter_code
_entity_poly.pdbx_strand_id
1 'polypeptide(L)'
;IEKDTGMVLKKVTKAQRNSVSTKHKFHSGQVLYSKLRPYLNKVVLSDADGYCTSEILPLEFKNCVLPEYARYYLMSGTFITYANHCSYGVKMPRLGTTDGKKAIFSLPPLSEQKCIVETIDFCFMQLNKISEALA
;
A
#
# COMPACT_ATOMS: atom_id res chain seq x y z
N ILE A 1 8.26 4.34 -2.31
CA ILE A 1 7.78 3.40 -1.28
C ILE A 1 8.78 2.28 -1.20
N GLU A 2 9.17 1.92 0.01
CA GLU A 2 10.06 0.80 0.29
C GLU A 2 9.33 -0.53 0.13
N LYS A 3 10.08 -1.56 -0.29
CA LYS A 3 9.56 -2.92 -0.42
C LYS A 3 9.22 -3.49 0.96
N ASP A 4 8.07 -4.13 1.09
CA ASP A 4 7.60 -4.89 2.27
C ASP A 4 7.40 -4.10 3.58
N THR A 5 7.82 -2.85 3.68
CA THR A 5 7.76 -2.07 4.93
C THR A 5 6.62 -1.07 4.98
N GLY A 6 6.09 -0.67 3.83
CA GLY A 6 5.10 0.40 3.73
C GLY A 6 5.65 1.79 4.11
N MET A 7 6.97 1.99 4.06
CA MET A 7 7.60 3.28 4.35
C MET A 7 7.87 4.09 3.08
N VAL A 8 7.89 5.41 3.22
CA VAL A 8 8.25 6.34 2.15
C VAL A 8 9.74 6.69 2.26
N LEU A 9 10.55 6.15 1.34
CA LEU A 9 12.00 6.39 1.34
C LEU A 9 12.38 7.83 1.02
N LYS A 10 11.62 8.49 0.12
CA LYS A 10 11.95 9.84 -0.31
C LYS A 10 10.69 10.58 -0.76
N LYS A 11 10.47 11.76 -0.19
CA LYS A 11 9.53 12.76 -0.69
C LYS A 11 10.33 13.84 -1.44
N VAL A 12 9.86 14.27 -2.61
CA VAL A 12 10.48 15.34 -3.39
C VAL A 12 9.44 16.43 -3.66
N THR A 13 9.87 17.69 -3.59
CA THR A 13 9.02 18.83 -3.90
C THR A 13 8.84 18.98 -5.42
N LYS A 14 7.76 19.68 -5.83
CA LYS A 14 7.50 19.97 -7.25
C LYS A 14 8.67 20.73 -7.90
N ALA A 15 9.33 21.62 -7.16
CA ALA A 15 10.48 22.38 -7.63
C ALA A 15 11.72 21.51 -7.89
N GLN A 16 11.86 20.38 -7.19
CA GLN A 16 13.00 19.47 -7.35
C GLN A 16 12.82 18.45 -8.49
N ARG A 17 11.64 18.41 -9.12
CA ARG A 17 11.33 17.43 -10.15
C ARG A 17 10.67 18.07 -11.36
N ASN A 18 11.47 18.42 -12.36
CA ASN A 18 11.00 18.78 -13.71
C ASN A 18 10.50 17.52 -14.43
N SER A 19 9.27 17.07 -14.15
CA SER A 19 8.69 15.89 -14.80
C SER A 19 7.32 16.24 -15.37
N VAL A 20 7.20 16.04 -16.68
CA VAL A 20 5.96 16.24 -17.48
C VAL A 20 5.04 15.01 -17.45
N SER A 21 5.35 13.97 -16.67
CA SER A 21 4.56 12.73 -16.63
C SER A 21 3.20 12.91 -15.93
N THR A 22 2.20 12.18 -16.41
CA THR A 22 0.88 12.08 -15.77
C THR A 22 1.03 11.66 -14.30
N LYS A 23 0.35 12.38 -13.41
CA LYS A 23 0.39 12.16 -11.96
C LYS A 23 -1.02 12.02 -11.42
N HIS A 24 -1.17 11.17 -10.39
CA HIS A 24 -2.37 11.14 -9.58
C HIS A 24 -2.19 12.06 -8.37
N LYS A 25 -3.20 12.88 -8.09
CA LYS A 25 -3.29 13.60 -6.82
C LYS A 25 -3.78 12.64 -5.76
N PHE A 26 -3.25 12.75 -4.55
CA PHE A 26 -3.72 12.00 -3.38
C PHE A 26 -3.82 12.90 -2.17
N HIS A 27 -4.58 12.45 -1.18
CA HIS A 27 -4.82 13.14 0.08
C HIS A 27 -4.31 12.31 1.26
N SER A 28 -4.08 13.00 2.38
CA SER A 28 -3.79 12.34 3.66
C SER A 28 -4.89 11.34 4.00
N GLY A 29 -4.53 10.18 4.54
CA GLY A 29 -5.44 9.10 4.90
C GLY A 29 -5.77 8.12 3.75
N GLN A 30 -5.33 8.38 2.52
CA GLN A 30 -5.49 7.43 1.42
C GLN A 30 -4.40 6.37 1.43
N VAL A 31 -4.74 5.16 1.03
CA VAL A 31 -3.78 4.08 0.83
C VAL A 31 -3.19 4.17 -0.58
N LEU A 32 -1.87 4.27 -0.68
CA LEU A 32 -1.16 4.34 -1.95
C LEU A 32 -0.62 2.95 -2.30
N TYR A 33 -1.18 2.35 -3.34
CA TYR A 33 -0.82 1.02 -3.83
C TYR A 33 -0.02 1.09 -5.12
N SER A 34 1.17 0.49 -5.16
CA SER A 34 1.97 0.37 -6.38
C SER A 34 1.52 -0.83 -7.21
N LYS A 35 0.88 -0.56 -8.35
CA LYS A 35 0.48 -1.62 -9.29
C LYS A 35 1.64 -2.22 -10.08
N LEU A 36 2.81 -1.54 -10.11
CA LEU A 36 4.00 -2.01 -10.79
C LEU A 36 4.78 -2.99 -9.91
N ARG A 37 5.05 -4.17 -10.44
CA ARG A 37 5.74 -5.26 -9.74
C ARG A 37 5.08 -5.56 -8.39
N PRO A 38 3.86 -6.11 -8.38
CA PRO A 38 3.09 -6.34 -7.13
C PRO A 38 3.84 -7.16 -6.09
N TYR A 39 4.70 -8.08 -6.53
CA TYR A 39 5.56 -8.88 -5.66
C TYR A 39 6.53 -8.06 -4.78
N LEU A 40 6.74 -6.79 -5.10
CA LEU A 40 7.52 -5.88 -4.24
C LEU A 40 6.73 -5.33 -3.06
N ASN A 41 5.46 -5.66 -2.95
CA ASN A 41 4.59 -5.33 -1.81
C ASN A 41 4.72 -3.87 -1.35
N LYS A 42 4.54 -2.94 -2.28
CA LYS A 42 4.71 -1.50 -2.03
C LYS A 42 3.36 -0.84 -1.77
N VAL A 43 2.98 -0.79 -0.52
CA VAL A 43 1.73 -0.17 -0.04
C VAL A 43 2.06 0.78 1.10
N VAL A 44 1.47 1.96 1.12
CA VAL A 44 1.67 2.95 2.20
C VAL A 44 0.38 3.69 2.50
N LEU A 45 0.16 4.01 3.76
CA LEU A 45 -0.87 4.96 4.18
C LEU A 45 -0.28 6.37 4.10
N SER A 46 -0.95 7.27 3.39
CA SER A 46 -0.49 8.65 3.21
C SER A 46 -0.69 9.48 4.48
N ASP A 47 0.34 10.16 4.90
CA ASP A 47 0.36 11.09 6.03
C ASP A 47 0.15 12.57 5.61
N ALA A 48 0.11 12.84 4.31
CA ALA A 48 0.00 14.18 3.76
C ALA A 48 -0.59 14.16 2.34
N ASP A 49 -1.02 15.31 1.88
CA ASP A 49 -1.45 15.51 0.49
C ASP A 49 -0.25 15.53 -0.46
N GLY A 50 -0.47 15.11 -1.71
CA GLY A 50 0.61 15.13 -2.69
C GLY A 50 0.22 14.60 -4.06
N TYR A 51 1.28 14.27 -4.82
CA TYR A 51 1.17 13.69 -6.16
C TYR A 51 2.05 12.45 -6.27
N CYS A 52 1.52 11.39 -6.86
CA CYS A 52 2.26 10.18 -7.16
C CYS A 52 2.27 9.89 -8.67
N THR A 53 3.13 8.96 -9.09
CA THR A 53 3.19 8.54 -10.50
C THR A 53 1.93 7.76 -10.89
N SER A 54 1.68 7.62 -12.19
CA SER A 54 0.57 6.82 -12.71
C SER A 54 0.63 5.33 -12.36
N GLU A 55 1.79 4.86 -11.89
CA GLU A 55 1.98 3.48 -11.40
C GLU A 55 1.51 3.28 -9.95
N ILE A 56 1.19 4.35 -9.24
CA ILE A 56 0.64 4.30 -7.88
C ILE A 56 -0.83 4.68 -7.95
N LEU A 57 -1.66 3.86 -7.33
CA LEU A 57 -3.10 4.09 -7.21
C LEU A 57 -3.41 4.63 -5.82
N PRO A 58 -3.90 5.87 -5.70
CA PRO A 58 -4.52 6.34 -4.48
C PRO A 58 -5.87 5.65 -4.29
N LEU A 59 -6.01 4.92 -3.21
CA LEU A 59 -7.23 4.20 -2.86
C LEU A 59 -7.93 4.92 -1.72
N GLU A 60 -9.19 5.23 -1.95
CA GLU A 60 -10.08 5.77 -0.95
C GLU A 60 -11.13 4.72 -0.61
N PHE A 61 -11.34 4.49 0.68
CA PHE A 61 -12.26 3.48 1.16
C PHE A 61 -13.51 4.15 1.76
N LYS A 62 -14.65 3.44 1.67
CA LYS A 62 -15.88 3.85 2.34
C LYS A 62 -15.73 3.69 3.86
N ASN A 63 -16.63 4.32 4.61
CA ASN A 63 -16.61 4.34 6.08
C ASN A 63 -16.66 2.96 6.77
N CYS A 64 -16.97 1.90 6.03
CA CYS A 64 -16.93 0.52 6.54
C CYS A 64 -15.54 -0.13 6.50
N VAL A 65 -14.53 0.57 5.98
CA VAL A 65 -13.15 0.07 5.87
C VAL A 65 -12.20 1.05 6.53
N LEU A 66 -11.43 0.59 7.49
CA LEU A 66 -10.32 1.36 8.06
C LEU A 66 -9.14 1.36 7.06
N PRO A 67 -8.59 2.52 6.70
CA PRO A 67 -7.44 2.59 5.78
C PRO A 67 -6.22 1.79 6.26
N GLU A 68 -5.96 1.77 7.56
CA GLU A 68 -4.90 0.98 8.19
C GLU A 68 -5.11 -0.52 7.95
N TYR A 69 -6.35 -1.01 8.14
CA TYR A 69 -6.71 -2.39 7.85
C TYR A 69 -6.54 -2.70 6.36
N ALA A 70 -7.03 -1.81 5.48
CA ALA A 70 -6.89 -1.98 4.05
C ALA A 70 -5.42 -2.04 3.61
N ARG A 71 -4.55 -1.22 4.19
CA ARG A 71 -3.11 -1.27 3.96
C ARG A 71 -2.55 -2.65 4.29
N TYR A 72 -2.84 -3.19 5.48
CA TYR A 72 -2.34 -4.50 5.89
C TYR A 72 -2.93 -5.63 5.03
N TYR A 73 -4.20 -5.54 4.67
CA TYR A 73 -4.81 -6.52 3.77
C TYR A 73 -4.13 -6.55 2.39
N LEU A 74 -3.88 -5.39 1.80
CA LEU A 74 -3.18 -5.27 0.52
C LEU A 74 -1.72 -5.76 0.58
N MET A 75 -1.11 -5.75 1.76
CA MET A 75 0.22 -6.31 2.03
C MET A 75 0.22 -7.79 2.37
N SER A 76 -0.95 -8.40 2.55
CA SER A 76 -1.07 -9.82 2.93
C SER A 76 -0.64 -10.75 1.80
N GLY A 77 -0.18 -11.95 2.18
CA GLY A 77 0.17 -13.01 1.23
C GLY A 77 -1.00 -13.38 0.30
N THR A 78 -2.23 -13.35 0.80
CA THR A 78 -3.45 -13.61 0.01
C THR A 78 -3.60 -12.62 -1.12
N PHE A 79 -3.51 -11.32 -0.84
CA PHE A 79 -3.64 -10.30 -1.87
C PHE A 79 -2.44 -10.28 -2.84
N ILE A 80 -1.22 -10.44 -2.33
CA ILE A 80 -0.02 -10.50 -3.17
C ILE A 80 -0.09 -11.67 -4.15
N THR A 81 -0.52 -12.85 -3.71
CA THR A 81 -0.70 -14.03 -4.58
C THR A 81 -1.72 -13.74 -5.68
N TYR A 82 -2.87 -13.16 -5.34
CA TYR A 82 -3.87 -12.73 -6.31
C TYR A 82 -3.29 -11.72 -7.32
N ALA A 83 -2.66 -10.66 -6.81
CA ALA A 83 -2.11 -9.59 -7.64
C ALA A 83 -1.02 -10.09 -8.60
N ASN A 84 -0.16 -11.00 -8.16
CA ASN A 84 0.84 -11.64 -9.01
C ASN A 84 0.22 -12.51 -10.09
N HIS A 85 -0.82 -13.29 -9.74
CA HIS A 85 -1.52 -14.14 -10.70
C HIS A 85 -2.21 -13.33 -11.80
N CYS A 86 -2.82 -12.21 -11.46
CA CYS A 86 -3.52 -11.32 -12.41
C CYS A 86 -2.60 -10.30 -13.11
N SER A 87 -1.31 -10.27 -12.77
CA SER A 87 -0.37 -9.31 -13.37
C SER A 87 0.00 -9.72 -14.79
N TYR A 88 0.14 -8.74 -15.67
CA TYR A 88 0.58 -8.90 -17.04
C TYR A 88 1.94 -8.24 -17.28
N GLY A 89 2.66 -8.72 -18.27
CA GLY A 89 4.01 -8.27 -18.61
C GLY A 89 5.11 -9.11 -17.98
N VAL A 90 6.15 -9.41 -18.75
CA VAL A 90 7.24 -10.34 -18.34
C VAL A 90 8.29 -9.62 -17.49
N LYS A 91 8.87 -8.54 -18.01
CA LYS A 91 10.00 -7.84 -17.38
C LYS A 91 9.57 -6.87 -16.27
N MET A 92 8.39 -6.28 -16.41
CA MET A 92 7.83 -5.31 -15.48
C MET A 92 6.33 -5.58 -15.30
N PRO A 93 5.96 -6.66 -14.57
CA PRO A 93 4.56 -7.03 -14.41
C PRO A 93 3.76 -5.93 -13.70
N ARG A 94 2.52 -5.75 -14.15
CA ARG A 94 1.58 -4.77 -13.61
C ARG A 94 0.24 -5.41 -13.30
N LEU A 95 -0.33 -5.07 -12.17
CA LEU A 95 -1.73 -5.36 -11.88
C LEU A 95 -2.61 -4.37 -12.64
N GLY A 96 -3.47 -4.88 -13.52
CA GLY A 96 -4.45 -4.06 -14.21
C GLY A 96 -5.51 -3.48 -13.28
N THR A 97 -5.97 -2.27 -13.54
CA THR A 97 -7.01 -1.64 -12.71
C THR A 97 -8.32 -2.43 -12.70
N THR A 98 -8.66 -3.06 -13.84
CA THR A 98 -9.84 -3.91 -13.94
C THR A 98 -9.76 -5.14 -13.07
N ASP A 99 -8.60 -5.81 -13.06
CA ASP A 99 -8.39 -6.99 -12.22
C ASP A 99 -8.26 -6.60 -10.74
N GLY A 100 -7.61 -5.48 -10.45
CA GLY A 100 -7.57 -4.93 -9.10
C GLY A 100 -8.97 -4.68 -8.51
N LYS A 101 -9.92 -4.21 -9.33
CA LYS A 101 -11.33 -4.00 -8.91
C LYS A 101 -12.12 -5.30 -8.69
N LYS A 102 -11.67 -6.42 -9.25
CA LYS A 102 -12.27 -7.74 -9.06
C LYS A 102 -11.70 -8.49 -7.86
N ALA A 103 -10.67 -7.98 -7.24
CA ALA A 103 -10.04 -8.61 -6.09
C ALA A 103 -11.07 -8.80 -4.96
N ILE A 104 -11.10 -9.99 -4.39
CA ILE A 104 -11.89 -10.25 -3.19
C ILE A 104 -11.21 -9.57 -2.02
N PHE A 105 -11.97 -8.81 -1.26
CA PHE A 105 -11.50 -8.08 -0.09
C PHE A 105 -12.25 -8.60 1.14
N SER A 106 -11.53 -9.24 2.07
CA SER A 106 -12.11 -9.67 3.35
C SER A 106 -12.50 -8.44 4.18
N LEU A 107 -13.76 -8.33 4.54
CA LEU A 107 -14.31 -7.17 5.24
C LEU A 107 -14.99 -7.58 6.55
N PRO A 108 -14.25 -7.77 7.64
CA PRO A 108 -14.84 -7.97 8.95
C PRO A 108 -15.49 -6.68 9.48
N PRO A 109 -16.28 -6.73 10.55
CA PRO A 109 -16.82 -5.53 11.20
C PRO A 109 -15.71 -4.56 11.62
N LEU A 110 -16.01 -3.25 11.69
CA LEU A 110 -15.02 -2.21 12.03
C LEU A 110 -14.28 -2.48 13.35
N SER A 111 -14.99 -3.01 14.37
CA SER A 111 -14.38 -3.37 15.64
C SER A 111 -13.30 -4.44 15.50
N GLU A 112 -13.54 -5.43 14.65
CA GLU A 112 -12.59 -6.50 14.37
C GLU A 112 -11.42 -5.99 13.51
N GLN A 113 -11.68 -5.14 12.50
CA GLN A 113 -10.63 -4.49 11.74
C GLN A 113 -9.67 -3.73 12.66
N LYS A 114 -10.21 -3.01 13.64
CA LYS A 114 -9.42 -2.27 14.63
C LYS A 114 -8.57 -3.19 15.48
N CYS A 115 -9.13 -4.28 16.01
CA CYS A 115 -8.38 -5.28 16.77
C CYS A 115 -7.24 -5.91 15.95
N ILE A 116 -7.50 -6.20 14.67
CA ILE A 116 -6.48 -6.75 13.75
C ILE A 116 -5.35 -5.75 13.57
N VAL A 117 -5.64 -4.48 13.30
CA VAL A 117 -4.63 -3.42 13.14
C VAL A 117 -3.81 -3.28 14.41
N GLU A 118 -4.43 -3.16 15.58
CA GLU A 118 -3.75 -3.02 16.87
C GLU A 118 -2.82 -4.21 17.15
N THR A 119 -3.27 -5.43 16.84
CA THR A 119 -2.47 -6.65 17.02
C THR A 119 -1.25 -6.67 16.09
N ILE A 120 -1.42 -6.29 14.82
CA ILE A 120 -0.32 -6.24 13.85
C ILE A 120 0.68 -5.16 14.26
N ASP A 121 0.23 -3.97 14.62
CA ASP A 121 1.08 -2.87 15.07
C ASP A 121 1.89 -3.26 16.32
N PHE A 122 1.26 -3.96 17.27
CA PHE A 122 1.95 -4.49 18.44
C PHE A 122 3.04 -5.51 18.05
N CYS A 123 2.75 -6.44 17.14
CA CYS A 123 3.74 -7.40 16.65
C CYS A 123 4.93 -6.71 15.98
N PHE A 124 4.69 -5.73 15.12
CA PHE A 124 5.77 -4.97 14.49
C PHE A 124 6.59 -4.18 15.51
N MET A 125 5.94 -3.59 16.50
CA MET A 125 6.66 -2.89 17.59
C MET A 125 7.59 -3.85 18.34
N GLN A 126 7.15 -5.08 18.64
CA GLN A 126 8.01 -6.07 19.30
C GLN A 126 9.17 -6.52 18.40
N LEU A 127 8.91 -6.76 17.13
CA LEU A 127 9.95 -7.13 16.16
C LEU A 127 11.01 -6.03 16.01
N ASN A 128 10.60 -4.76 15.99
CA ASN A 128 11.53 -3.63 15.92
C ASN A 128 12.42 -3.57 17.16
N LYS A 129 11.87 -3.77 18.37
CA LYS A 129 12.66 -3.83 19.61
C LYS A 129 13.70 -4.96 19.58
N ILE A 130 13.32 -6.13 19.06
CA ILE A 130 14.24 -7.26 18.93
C ILE A 130 15.35 -6.91 17.92
N SER A 131 14.99 -6.32 16.78
CA SER A 131 15.95 -5.90 15.76
C SER A 131 16.94 -4.88 16.29
N GLU A 132 16.48 -3.89 17.05
CA GLU A 132 17.34 -2.89 17.71
C GLU A 132 18.27 -3.52 18.74
N ALA A 133 17.81 -4.52 19.49
CA ALA A 133 18.61 -5.22 20.49
C ALA A 133 19.68 -6.14 19.86
N LEU A 134 19.49 -6.57 18.62
CA LEU A 134 20.43 -7.42 17.88
C LEU A 134 21.44 -6.62 17.03
N ALA A 135 21.20 -5.35 16.86
CA ALA A 135 22.10 -4.43 16.16
C ALA A 135 23.15 -3.87 17.15
#